data_f7f68f31ee59f30cadfe2afb9a4e9369
#
_entry.id   f7f68f31ee59f30cadfe2afb9a4e9369
#
_cell.length_a   1.000
_cell.length_b   1.000
_cell.length_c   1.000
_cell.angle_alpha   90.00
_cell.angle_beta   90.00
_cell.angle_gamma   90.00
#
_symmetry.space_group_name_H-M   'P 1'
#
loop_
_entity.id
_entity.type
_entity.pdbx_description
1 polymer ?
#
loop_
_entity_poly.entity_id
_entity_poly.type
_entity_poly.pdbx_seq_one_letter_code
_entity_poly.pdbx_strand_id
1 'polypeptide(L)'
;MPYNIRIVSTYPPRRCGIGTFSRDLATALAHFTAEVGHIRIAAIDNGNGPYDIPVDLIVDQYNPASWRDAVIHISTRASEARNPTVVALQHEFGLDPCPEGAGGEGSSFVNLAKALREQGLITVVYLHTVPDDPSPHEKPTIQSLARYSDGLIVTTESAIQILESDVYGIPNEKLKHIDHGVRMHHLSYFDRLAIKQEYDLENRFLITTLGMLSPGKGIEYGIRAYGLFLEESCTEEQRKRIVYLLAGKCHPDFVRAEGGAPYRQFRAAIDQALEQAKVKWCKVKELGGTNFDEYDVVFLDTFLDENTLLKLYGATNAMLLPYLNMQQISSGILADTLGAGRAAITTKFRYARELLLSNKPCPEGLIIGRYARGILVDPGEPSVEQIAQAIDYVVFNEGKRLRMEKQAHQRGYQMRWNNSAWALLQYVDFIREEKEIITGRGIKFSREKPSKLDVYKYKRIQVTPTIQAVTQEPKPGVRPHEILTVQP
;
A
#
# COMPACT_ATOMS: atom_id res chain seq x y z
N MET A 1 -15.28 26.07 5.65
CA MET A 1 -15.97 25.27 6.69
C MET A 1 -15.37 23.88 6.70
N PRO A 2 -15.15 23.28 7.88
CA PRO A 2 -14.63 21.91 7.94
C PRO A 2 -15.62 20.89 7.34
N TYR A 3 -15.13 19.76 6.89
CA TYR A 3 -15.94 18.66 6.41
C TYR A 3 -16.15 17.60 7.48
N ASN A 4 -17.32 16.97 7.49
CA ASN A 4 -17.50 15.69 8.16
C ASN A 4 -17.17 14.59 7.14
N ILE A 5 -16.24 13.72 7.48
CA ILE A 5 -15.78 12.65 6.58
C ILE A 5 -16.42 11.33 7.02
N ARG A 6 -17.11 10.68 6.09
CA ARG A 6 -17.64 9.32 6.24
C ARG A 6 -16.85 8.40 5.32
N ILE A 7 -16.16 7.40 5.88
CA ILE A 7 -15.50 6.36 5.07
C ILE A 7 -16.35 5.09 5.14
N VAL A 8 -16.73 4.56 3.99
CA VAL A 8 -17.41 3.26 3.89
C VAL A 8 -16.40 2.25 3.38
N SER A 9 -16.02 1.31 4.22
CA SER A 9 -14.90 0.40 3.97
C SER A 9 -14.90 -0.76 4.94
N THR A 10 -14.08 -1.78 4.67
CA THR A 10 -13.60 -2.65 5.75
C THR A 10 -12.76 -1.84 6.74
N TYR A 11 -12.69 -2.30 8.00
CA TYR A 11 -11.93 -1.62 9.05
C TYR A 11 -11.37 -2.64 10.06
N PRO A 12 -10.24 -2.38 10.73
CA PRO A 12 -9.79 -3.26 11.82
C PRO A 12 -10.86 -3.41 12.91
N PRO A 13 -11.06 -4.62 13.48
CA PRO A 13 -10.16 -5.78 13.50
C PRO A 13 -10.24 -6.71 12.28
N ARG A 14 -11.06 -6.42 11.27
CA ARG A 14 -11.08 -7.21 10.04
C ARG A 14 -9.70 -7.19 9.38
N ARG A 15 -9.13 -8.37 9.14
CA ARG A 15 -7.81 -8.54 8.55
C ARG A 15 -7.86 -8.34 7.04
N CYS A 16 -7.74 -7.11 6.61
CA CYS A 16 -7.86 -6.69 5.22
C CYS A 16 -6.93 -5.50 4.94
N GLY A 17 -6.24 -5.50 3.80
CA GLY A 17 -5.38 -4.38 3.39
C GLY A 17 -6.13 -3.06 3.22
N ILE A 18 -7.38 -3.12 2.72
CA ILE A 18 -8.25 -1.95 2.54
C ILE A 18 -8.69 -1.39 3.91
N GLY A 19 -8.93 -2.27 4.89
CA GLY A 19 -9.24 -1.85 6.26
C GLY A 19 -8.08 -1.07 6.89
N THR A 20 -6.85 -1.53 6.68
CA THR A 20 -5.64 -0.83 7.13
C THR A 20 -5.48 0.52 6.40
N PHE A 21 -5.67 0.53 5.07
CA PHE A 21 -5.68 1.76 4.27
C PHE A 21 -6.67 2.80 4.83
N SER A 22 -7.90 2.37 5.11
CA SER A 22 -8.96 3.26 5.60
C SER A 22 -8.67 3.80 6.99
N ARG A 23 -8.10 2.99 7.89
CA ARG A 23 -7.64 3.43 9.21
C ARG A 23 -6.54 4.48 9.08
N ASP A 24 -5.54 4.22 8.26
CA ASP A 24 -4.38 5.10 8.10
C ASP A 24 -4.79 6.43 7.45
N LEU A 25 -5.69 6.38 6.45
CA LEU A 25 -6.30 7.58 5.86
C LEU A 25 -7.10 8.38 6.89
N ALA A 26 -7.95 7.72 7.69
CA ALA A 26 -8.74 8.37 8.73
C ALA A 26 -7.83 9.03 9.79
N THR A 27 -6.77 8.33 10.20
CA THR A 27 -5.77 8.86 11.14
C THR A 27 -5.08 10.11 10.58
N ALA A 28 -4.69 10.09 9.31
CA ALA A 28 -4.05 11.23 8.66
C ALA A 28 -5.01 12.42 8.49
N LEU A 29 -6.27 12.17 8.11
CA LEU A 29 -7.31 13.20 8.03
C LEU A 29 -7.56 13.89 9.37
N ALA A 30 -7.47 13.16 10.48
CA ALA A 30 -7.66 13.72 11.81
C ALA A 30 -6.62 14.79 12.21
N HIS A 31 -5.48 14.85 11.51
CA HIS A 31 -4.49 15.90 11.73
C HIS A 31 -4.89 17.26 11.12
N PHE A 32 -5.86 17.30 10.20
CA PHE A 32 -6.33 18.51 9.53
C PHE A 32 -7.56 19.10 10.24
N THR A 33 -7.39 19.53 11.48
CA THR A 33 -8.50 19.96 12.37
C THR A 33 -9.22 21.22 11.91
N ALA A 34 -8.64 22.01 11.03
CA ALA A 34 -9.29 23.18 10.42
C ALA A 34 -10.23 22.78 9.27
N GLU A 35 -9.88 21.73 8.53
CA GLU A 35 -10.57 21.24 7.34
C GLU A 35 -11.52 20.06 7.66
N VAL A 36 -11.30 19.35 8.76
CA VAL A 36 -12.04 18.14 9.14
C VAL A 36 -12.67 18.32 10.52
N GLY A 37 -14.00 18.22 10.56
CA GLY A 37 -14.78 18.28 11.81
C GLY A 37 -14.85 16.92 12.48
N HIS A 38 -15.45 15.96 11.82
CA HIS A 38 -15.61 14.59 12.34
C HIS A 38 -15.25 13.55 11.29
N ILE A 39 -14.67 12.47 11.77
CA ILE A 39 -14.43 11.27 10.95
C ILE A 39 -15.23 10.12 11.54
N ARG A 40 -16.00 9.43 10.71
CA ARG A 40 -16.77 8.24 11.08
C ARG A 40 -16.63 7.17 10.02
N ILE A 41 -16.63 5.93 10.44
CA ILE A 41 -16.49 4.76 9.59
C ILE A 41 -17.79 3.98 9.57
N ALA A 42 -18.28 3.66 8.37
CA ALA A 42 -19.24 2.59 8.17
C ALA A 42 -18.45 1.33 7.79
N ALA A 43 -18.31 0.42 8.74
CA ALA A 43 -17.49 -0.76 8.57
C ALA A 43 -18.24 -1.85 7.81
N ILE A 44 -17.75 -2.24 6.62
CA ILE A 44 -18.22 -3.41 5.89
C ILE A 44 -17.69 -4.64 6.61
N ASP A 45 -18.60 -5.42 7.17
CA ASP A 45 -18.28 -6.56 8.02
C ASP A 45 -18.80 -7.88 7.46
N ASN A 46 -18.11 -8.97 7.79
CA ASN A 46 -18.51 -10.34 7.55
C ASN A 46 -18.33 -11.22 8.80
N GLY A 47 -18.53 -10.63 9.99
CA GLY A 47 -18.46 -11.33 11.28
C GLY A 47 -17.15 -11.15 12.04
N ASN A 48 -16.44 -10.03 11.85
CA ASN A 48 -15.14 -9.75 12.51
C ASN A 48 -15.22 -8.83 13.73
N GLY A 49 -16.39 -8.22 14.02
CA GLY A 49 -16.56 -7.32 15.18
C GLY A 49 -16.19 -7.96 16.53
N PRO A 50 -16.15 -7.18 17.59
CA PRO A 50 -16.64 -5.80 17.72
C PRO A 50 -15.69 -4.73 17.16
N TYR A 51 -16.24 -3.57 16.88
CA TYR A 51 -15.52 -2.39 16.39
C TYR A 51 -15.58 -1.27 17.41
N ASP A 52 -14.46 -0.57 17.57
CA ASP A 52 -14.34 0.64 18.40
C ASP A 52 -14.49 1.92 17.56
N ILE A 53 -14.58 3.06 18.23
CA ILE A 53 -14.51 4.37 17.59
C ILE A 53 -13.24 4.43 16.70
N PRO A 54 -13.34 4.94 15.46
CA PRO A 54 -14.40 5.80 14.90
C PRO A 54 -15.54 5.08 14.16
N VAL A 55 -15.70 3.76 14.29
CA VAL A 55 -16.81 3.02 13.67
C VAL A 55 -18.10 3.31 14.44
N ASP A 56 -19.11 3.80 13.74
CA ASP A 56 -20.45 4.08 14.30
C ASP A 56 -21.58 3.41 13.52
N LEU A 57 -21.24 2.70 12.45
CA LEU A 57 -22.15 1.92 11.64
C LEU A 57 -21.47 0.63 11.18
N ILE A 58 -22.17 -0.49 11.25
CA ILE A 58 -21.74 -1.77 10.71
C ILE A 58 -22.65 -2.08 9.52
N VAL A 59 -22.02 -2.40 8.37
CA VAL A 59 -22.71 -2.83 7.15
C VAL A 59 -22.40 -4.30 6.95
N ASP A 60 -23.41 -5.16 7.11
CA ASP A 60 -23.27 -6.58 6.79
C ASP A 60 -23.04 -6.73 5.29
N GLN A 61 -21.84 -7.24 4.94
CA GLN A 61 -21.38 -7.32 3.56
C GLN A 61 -22.37 -8.06 2.66
N TYR A 62 -22.99 -9.12 3.16
CA TYR A 62 -23.83 -10.02 2.36
C TYR A 62 -25.34 -9.76 2.49
N ASN A 63 -25.73 -8.77 3.30
CA ASN A 63 -27.12 -8.42 3.51
C ASN A 63 -27.52 -7.13 2.76
N PRO A 64 -28.26 -7.20 1.63
CA PRO A 64 -28.67 -6.01 0.89
C PRO A 64 -29.52 -5.02 1.69
N ALA A 65 -30.23 -5.47 2.73
CA ALA A 65 -30.97 -4.57 3.62
C ALA A 65 -30.00 -3.68 4.42
N SER A 66 -28.91 -4.24 4.93
CA SER A 66 -27.88 -3.49 5.68
C SER A 66 -27.28 -2.36 4.83
N TRP A 67 -27.08 -2.56 3.53
CA TRP A 67 -26.61 -1.51 2.62
C TRP A 67 -27.65 -0.40 2.42
N ARG A 68 -28.94 -0.74 2.35
CA ARG A 68 -30.03 0.27 2.29
C ARG A 68 -30.14 1.05 3.60
N ASP A 69 -30.04 0.37 4.73
CA ASP A 69 -30.04 1.00 6.05
C ASP A 69 -28.84 1.95 6.24
N ALA A 70 -27.69 1.60 5.63
CA ALA A 70 -26.52 2.49 5.63
C ALA A 70 -26.80 3.81 4.91
N VAL A 71 -27.54 3.80 3.77
CA VAL A 71 -27.97 5.06 3.11
C VAL A 71 -28.77 5.92 4.07
N ILE A 72 -29.78 5.33 4.73
CA ILE A 72 -30.66 6.05 5.65
C ILE A 72 -29.84 6.65 6.82
N HIS A 73 -29.01 5.83 7.45
CA HIS A 73 -28.19 6.27 8.57
C HIS A 73 -27.25 7.42 8.19
N ILE A 74 -26.48 7.27 7.09
CA ILE A 74 -25.52 8.28 6.64
C ILE A 74 -26.24 9.57 6.25
N SER A 75 -27.35 9.50 5.52
CA SER A 75 -28.13 10.67 5.10
C SER A 75 -28.76 11.40 6.26
N THR A 76 -29.30 10.68 7.25
CA THR A 76 -29.88 11.28 8.48
C THR A 76 -28.79 12.02 9.25
N ARG A 77 -27.64 11.38 9.51
CA ARG A 77 -26.53 12.02 10.21
C ARG A 77 -25.98 13.23 9.46
N ALA A 78 -25.95 13.17 8.14
CA ALA A 78 -25.52 14.30 7.32
C ALA A 78 -26.50 15.48 7.38
N SER A 79 -27.80 15.23 7.42
CA SER A 79 -28.83 16.27 7.53
C SER A 79 -28.86 16.96 8.91
N GLU A 80 -28.47 16.26 9.97
CA GLU A 80 -28.36 16.78 11.33
C GLU A 80 -27.04 17.58 11.54
N ALA A 81 -26.08 17.38 10.65
CA ALA A 81 -24.74 17.97 10.79
C ALA A 81 -24.71 19.43 10.35
N ARG A 82 -23.93 20.27 11.07
CA ARG A 82 -23.69 21.68 10.69
C ARG A 82 -22.72 21.80 9.50
N ASN A 83 -21.80 20.86 9.40
CA ASN A 83 -20.76 20.85 8.39
C ASN A 83 -21.16 19.95 7.21
N PRO A 84 -20.75 20.28 5.97
CA PRO A 84 -20.99 19.41 4.83
C PRO A 84 -20.35 18.04 5.03
N THR A 85 -21.07 16.99 4.64
CA THR A 85 -20.61 15.60 4.75
C THR A 85 -20.06 15.12 3.40
N VAL A 86 -18.87 14.56 3.46
CA VAL A 86 -18.19 13.88 2.34
C VAL A 86 -18.18 12.38 2.62
N VAL A 87 -18.57 11.60 1.63
CA VAL A 87 -18.52 10.14 1.72
C VAL A 87 -17.43 9.61 0.80
N ALA A 88 -16.45 8.92 1.37
CA ALA A 88 -15.38 8.23 0.66
C ALA A 88 -15.64 6.72 0.69
N LEU A 89 -15.99 6.15 -0.46
CA LEU A 89 -16.23 4.73 -0.62
C LEU A 89 -14.93 4.02 -1.03
N GLN A 90 -14.59 2.93 -0.35
CA GLN A 90 -13.41 2.12 -0.68
C GLN A 90 -13.86 0.88 -1.46
N HIS A 91 -13.87 0.97 -2.78
CA HIS A 91 -14.37 -0.11 -3.63
C HIS A 91 -13.30 -1.15 -3.95
N GLU A 92 -13.69 -2.40 -3.77
CA GLU A 92 -13.00 -3.60 -4.25
C GLU A 92 -14.05 -4.65 -4.61
N PHE A 93 -13.87 -5.33 -5.74
CA PHE A 93 -14.83 -6.33 -6.21
C PHE A 93 -15.12 -7.44 -5.20
N GLY A 94 -14.10 -7.88 -4.46
CA GLY A 94 -14.28 -8.86 -3.39
C GLY A 94 -15.08 -8.37 -2.17
N LEU A 95 -15.36 -7.07 -2.08
CA LEU A 95 -16.20 -6.48 -1.03
C LEU A 95 -17.63 -6.18 -1.51
N ASP A 96 -17.87 -6.25 -2.82
CA ASP A 96 -19.14 -5.94 -3.44
C ASP A 96 -19.94 -7.21 -3.68
N PRO A 97 -20.95 -7.52 -2.86
CA PRO A 97 -21.71 -8.75 -2.96
C PRO A 97 -22.72 -8.70 -4.12
N CYS A 98 -22.20 -8.63 -5.32
CA CYS A 98 -23.00 -8.63 -6.52
C CYS A 98 -23.38 -10.07 -6.91
N PRO A 99 -24.65 -10.39 -7.21
CA PRO A 99 -25.01 -11.66 -7.82
C PRO A 99 -24.25 -11.85 -9.15
N GLU A 100 -23.87 -13.09 -9.47
CA GLU A 100 -23.24 -13.40 -10.75
C GLU A 100 -24.04 -12.82 -11.93
N GLY A 101 -23.37 -12.08 -12.80
CA GLY A 101 -23.98 -11.43 -13.98
C GLY A 101 -24.72 -10.11 -13.73
N ALA A 102 -24.82 -9.65 -12.49
CA ALA A 102 -25.52 -8.40 -12.14
C ALA A 102 -24.56 -7.22 -11.97
N GLY A 103 -23.64 -6.99 -12.90
CA GLY A 103 -22.76 -5.81 -12.92
C GLY A 103 -23.52 -4.48 -12.94
N GLY A 104 -22.83 -3.39 -12.68
CA GLY A 104 -23.41 -2.06 -12.70
C GLY A 104 -24.46 -1.83 -11.59
N GLU A 105 -25.71 -1.61 -11.93
CA GLU A 105 -26.76 -1.31 -10.96
C GLU A 105 -27.09 -2.49 -10.00
N GLY A 106 -26.59 -3.70 -10.25
CA GLY A 106 -26.66 -4.81 -9.30
C GLY A 106 -25.68 -4.69 -8.14
N SER A 107 -24.65 -3.84 -8.24
CA SER A 107 -23.63 -3.59 -7.23
C SER A 107 -24.19 -2.84 -6.02
N SER A 108 -23.89 -3.31 -4.82
CA SER A 108 -24.26 -2.63 -3.57
C SER A 108 -23.53 -1.29 -3.43
N PHE A 109 -22.26 -1.20 -3.87
CA PHE A 109 -21.51 0.05 -3.89
C PHE A 109 -22.10 1.07 -4.86
N VAL A 110 -22.52 0.65 -6.06
CA VAL A 110 -23.17 1.53 -7.05
C VAL A 110 -24.46 2.09 -6.49
N ASN A 111 -25.32 1.23 -5.91
CA ASN A 111 -26.57 1.66 -5.32
C ASN A 111 -26.38 2.61 -4.14
N LEU A 112 -25.38 2.35 -3.29
CA LEU A 112 -25.00 3.23 -2.19
C LEU A 112 -24.53 4.60 -2.72
N ALA A 113 -23.59 4.62 -3.69
CA ALA A 113 -23.09 5.86 -4.29
C ALA A 113 -24.19 6.69 -4.92
N LYS A 114 -25.09 6.04 -5.70
CA LYS A 114 -26.24 6.67 -6.35
C LYS A 114 -27.15 7.34 -5.31
N ALA A 115 -27.58 6.59 -4.30
CA ALA A 115 -28.51 7.08 -3.30
C ALA A 115 -27.91 8.23 -2.46
N LEU A 116 -26.64 8.16 -2.05
CA LEU A 116 -25.99 9.22 -1.28
C LEU A 116 -25.82 10.50 -2.11
N ARG A 117 -25.46 10.36 -3.39
CA ARG A 117 -25.35 11.51 -4.30
C ARG A 117 -26.70 12.17 -4.56
N GLU A 118 -27.78 11.39 -4.70
CA GLU A 118 -29.15 11.90 -4.85
C GLU A 118 -29.61 12.68 -3.60
N GLN A 119 -29.09 12.36 -2.43
CA GLN A 119 -29.28 13.14 -1.20
C GLN A 119 -28.37 14.40 -1.14
N GLY A 120 -27.62 14.71 -2.18
CA GLY A 120 -26.78 15.90 -2.26
C GLY A 120 -25.41 15.77 -1.58
N LEU A 121 -25.05 14.60 -1.07
CA LEU A 121 -23.74 14.38 -0.44
C LEU A 121 -22.62 14.36 -1.49
N ILE A 122 -21.45 14.90 -1.13
CA ILE A 122 -20.25 14.73 -1.94
C ILE A 122 -19.80 13.28 -1.77
N THR A 123 -19.80 12.53 -2.87
CA THR A 123 -19.48 11.10 -2.85
C THR A 123 -18.32 10.83 -3.78
N VAL A 124 -17.19 10.37 -3.23
CA VAL A 124 -15.99 9.96 -3.98
C VAL A 124 -15.72 8.47 -3.78
N VAL A 125 -15.17 7.83 -4.79
CA VAL A 125 -14.89 6.38 -4.76
C VAL A 125 -13.41 6.13 -5.00
N TYR A 126 -12.73 5.49 -4.05
CA TYR A 126 -11.43 4.89 -4.27
C TYR A 126 -11.59 3.54 -4.96
N LEU A 127 -10.94 3.36 -6.10
CA LEU A 127 -10.85 2.09 -6.80
C LEU A 127 -9.52 1.43 -6.45
N HIS A 128 -9.56 0.28 -5.77
CA HIS A 128 -8.38 -0.51 -5.45
C HIS A 128 -7.97 -1.46 -6.58
N THR A 129 -8.89 -1.75 -7.50
CA THR A 129 -8.67 -2.56 -8.70
C THR A 129 -9.26 -1.87 -9.93
N VAL A 130 -8.47 -1.77 -11.00
CA VAL A 130 -8.87 -1.27 -12.33
C VAL A 130 -8.30 -2.22 -13.38
N PRO A 131 -9.06 -3.23 -13.85
CA PRO A 131 -8.63 -4.13 -14.90
C PRO A 131 -8.49 -3.39 -16.25
N ASP A 132 -7.47 -3.74 -17.04
CA ASP A 132 -7.34 -3.29 -18.44
C ASP A 132 -8.09 -4.20 -19.42
N ASP A 133 -8.43 -5.42 -18.99
CA ASP A 133 -9.34 -6.34 -19.67
C ASP A 133 -10.45 -6.73 -18.67
N PRO A 134 -11.44 -5.86 -18.47
CA PRO A 134 -12.48 -6.10 -17.46
C PRO A 134 -13.49 -7.14 -17.93
N SER A 135 -13.92 -7.96 -16.99
CA SER A 135 -15.04 -8.88 -17.17
C SER A 135 -16.36 -8.13 -17.47
N PRO A 136 -17.39 -8.85 -17.99
CA PRO A 136 -18.74 -8.27 -18.20
C PRO A 136 -19.38 -7.70 -16.93
N HIS A 137 -18.91 -8.08 -15.76
CA HIS A 137 -19.34 -7.54 -14.46
C HIS A 137 -18.54 -6.28 -14.06
N GLU A 138 -17.22 -6.29 -14.23
CA GLU A 138 -16.34 -5.23 -13.74
C GLU A 138 -16.49 -3.91 -14.51
N LYS A 139 -16.57 -3.98 -15.83
CA LYS A 139 -16.70 -2.78 -16.67
C LYS A 139 -17.93 -1.94 -16.32
N PRO A 140 -19.16 -2.49 -16.35
CA PRO A 140 -20.35 -1.70 -16.03
C PRO A 140 -20.38 -1.23 -14.57
N THR A 141 -19.77 -1.95 -13.64
CA THR A 141 -19.66 -1.52 -12.24
C THR A 141 -18.81 -0.25 -12.12
N ILE A 142 -17.61 -0.23 -12.70
CA ILE A 142 -16.73 0.97 -12.67
C ILE A 142 -17.40 2.15 -13.41
N GLN A 143 -18.02 1.91 -14.57
CA GLN A 143 -18.73 2.97 -15.31
C GLN A 143 -19.91 3.53 -14.51
N SER A 144 -20.65 2.69 -13.81
CA SER A 144 -21.75 3.12 -12.94
C SER A 144 -21.25 3.89 -11.72
N LEU A 145 -20.15 3.45 -11.09
CA LEU A 145 -19.51 4.20 -10.01
C LEU A 145 -19.07 5.60 -10.48
N ALA A 146 -18.48 5.72 -11.68
CA ALA A 146 -18.14 7.01 -12.27
C ALA A 146 -19.37 7.90 -12.52
N ARG A 147 -20.47 7.30 -12.99
CA ARG A 147 -21.75 8.00 -13.26
C ARG A 147 -22.41 8.50 -11.98
N TYR A 148 -22.42 7.67 -10.95
CA TYR A 148 -23.19 7.91 -9.72
C TYR A 148 -22.36 8.43 -8.54
N SER A 149 -21.07 8.70 -8.73
CA SER A 149 -20.24 9.45 -7.78
C SER A 149 -19.86 10.82 -8.34
N ASP A 150 -19.25 11.65 -7.51
CA ASP A 150 -18.72 12.94 -7.92
C ASP A 150 -17.29 12.79 -8.47
N GLY A 151 -16.58 11.74 -8.10
CA GLY A 151 -15.26 11.44 -8.64
C GLY A 151 -14.73 10.07 -8.23
N LEU A 152 -13.82 9.55 -9.06
CA LEU A 152 -13.08 8.33 -8.82
C LEU A 152 -11.64 8.66 -8.46
N ILE A 153 -11.10 7.95 -7.48
CA ILE A 153 -9.72 8.11 -7.00
C ILE A 153 -8.98 6.80 -7.22
N VAL A 154 -7.79 6.87 -7.78
CA VAL A 154 -6.87 5.75 -7.99
C VAL A 154 -5.47 6.08 -7.52
N THR A 155 -4.66 5.05 -7.27
CA THR A 155 -3.31 5.20 -6.70
C THR A 155 -2.19 5.21 -7.74
N THR A 156 -2.54 5.18 -9.05
CA THR A 156 -1.58 5.21 -10.15
C THR A 156 -2.08 6.07 -11.32
N GLU A 157 -1.16 6.76 -12.00
CA GLU A 157 -1.46 7.48 -13.26
C GLU A 157 -1.85 6.51 -14.38
N SER A 158 -1.28 5.30 -14.40
CA SER A 158 -1.64 4.28 -15.39
C SER A 158 -3.09 3.82 -15.25
N ALA A 159 -3.66 3.81 -14.03
CA ALA A 159 -5.08 3.54 -13.85
C ALA A 159 -5.97 4.67 -14.40
N ILE A 160 -5.54 5.94 -14.29
CA ILE A 160 -6.20 7.07 -14.97
C ILE A 160 -6.28 6.80 -16.48
N GLN A 161 -5.13 6.46 -17.09
CA GLN A 161 -5.05 6.21 -18.53
C GLN A 161 -5.99 5.07 -18.98
N ILE A 162 -6.14 4.01 -18.18
CA ILE A 162 -7.07 2.91 -18.47
C ILE A 162 -8.52 3.40 -18.37
N LEU A 163 -8.85 4.16 -17.32
CA LEU A 163 -10.20 4.67 -17.11
C LEU A 163 -10.63 5.65 -18.20
N GLU A 164 -9.69 6.45 -18.74
CA GLU A 164 -9.92 7.38 -19.86
C GLU A 164 -10.02 6.65 -21.22
N SER A 165 -9.35 5.50 -21.37
CA SER A 165 -9.31 4.78 -22.65
C SER A 165 -10.68 4.27 -23.09
N ASP A 166 -10.75 3.76 -24.33
CA ASP A 166 -11.96 3.13 -24.89
C ASP A 166 -12.46 1.94 -24.05
N VAL A 167 -11.65 1.40 -23.16
CA VAL A 167 -12.06 0.35 -22.23
C VAL A 167 -13.19 0.83 -21.34
N TYR A 168 -13.08 2.03 -20.74
CA TYR A 168 -14.09 2.57 -19.82
C TYR A 168 -14.73 3.87 -20.32
N GLY A 169 -14.00 4.72 -21.04
CA GLY A 169 -14.48 5.98 -21.57
C GLY A 169 -14.87 7.01 -20.51
N ILE A 170 -14.20 7.00 -19.35
CA ILE A 170 -14.51 7.90 -18.25
C ILE A 170 -13.76 9.22 -18.44
N PRO A 171 -14.43 10.37 -18.40
CA PRO A 171 -13.81 11.65 -18.64
C PRO A 171 -12.86 12.05 -17.49
N ASN A 172 -11.74 12.70 -17.84
CA ASN A 172 -10.63 13.02 -16.92
C ASN A 172 -11.06 13.87 -15.71
N GLU A 173 -12.01 14.77 -15.87
CA GLU A 173 -12.55 15.60 -14.78
C GLU A 173 -13.18 14.78 -13.64
N LYS A 174 -13.55 13.52 -13.90
CA LYS A 174 -14.04 12.57 -12.90
C LYS A 174 -12.94 11.81 -12.17
N LEU A 175 -11.69 11.94 -12.63
CA LEU A 175 -10.60 11.08 -12.21
C LEU A 175 -9.57 11.85 -11.39
N LYS A 176 -9.08 11.24 -10.33
CA LYS A 176 -8.03 11.80 -9.48
C LYS A 176 -7.00 10.75 -9.11
N HIS A 177 -5.74 11.02 -9.42
CA HIS A 177 -4.63 10.27 -8.84
C HIS A 177 -4.30 10.83 -7.45
N ILE A 178 -4.29 9.94 -6.45
CA ILE A 178 -3.78 10.21 -5.11
C ILE A 178 -2.89 9.04 -4.73
N ASP A 179 -1.62 9.30 -4.46
CA ASP A 179 -0.67 8.26 -4.05
C ASP A 179 -1.19 7.42 -2.88
N HIS A 180 -0.89 6.12 -2.89
CA HIS A 180 -1.07 5.29 -1.70
C HIS A 180 -0.21 5.86 -0.57
N GLY A 181 -0.82 6.13 0.57
CA GLY A 181 -0.10 6.65 1.73
C GLY A 181 0.92 5.65 2.28
N VAL A 182 2.02 6.16 2.83
CA VAL A 182 3.04 5.35 3.49
C VAL A 182 3.23 5.79 4.94
N ARG A 183 3.58 4.82 5.77
CA ARG A 183 3.90 5.03 7.18
C ARG A 183 5.40 5.28 7.31
N MET A 184 5.78 6.43 7.85
CA MET A 184 7.19 6.80 7.97
C MET A 184 7.69 7.02 9.39
N HIS A 185 6.78 7.27 10.32
CA HIS A 185 7.11 7.79 11.64
C HIS A 185 7.84 6.81 12.58
N HIS A 186 7.78 5.50 12.31
CA HIS A 186 8.44 4.48 13.14
C HIS A 186 9.56 3.73 12.40
N LEU A 187 9.75 4.03 11.12
CA LEU A 187 10.73 3.34 10.28
C LEU A 187 11.93 4.23 10.08
N SER A 188 12.61 4.57 11.17
CA SER A 188 13.87 5.27 11.07
C SER A 188 14.83 4.45 10.22
N TYR A 189 15.34 5.07 9.18
CA TYR A 189 16.40 4.50 8.33
C TYR A 189 17.62 4.07 9.16
N PHE A 190 17.82 4.70 10.31
CA PHE A 190 18.96 4.47 11.21
C PHE A 190 18.71 3.35 12.24
N ASP A 191 17.48 2.88 12.41
CA ASP A 191 17.14 1.90 13.45
C ASP A 191 17.28 0.44 12.99
N ARG A 192 17.74 0.21 11.75
CA ARG A 192 17.88 -1.17 11.21
C ARG A 192 18.72 -2.07 12.12
N LEU A 193 19.83 -1.56 12.62
CA LEU A 193 20.72 -2.36 13.47
C LEU A 193 20.04 -2.70 14.81
N ALA A 194 19.44 -1.71 15.45
CA ALA A 194 18.74 -1.90 16.73
C ALA A 194 17.60 -2.93 16.60
N ILE A 195 16.78 -2.82 15.53
CA ILE A 195 15.69 -3.78 15.29
C ILE A 195 16.24 -5.18 15.00
N LYS A 196 17.33 -5.28 14.25
CA LYS A 196 17.96 -6.59 13.97
C LYS A 196 18.52 -7.25 15.23
N GLN A 197 19.06 -6.47 16.16
CA GLN A 197 19.55 -6.97 17.44
C GLN A 197 18.44 -7.57 18.30
N GLU A 198 17.20 -7.07 18.21
CA GLU A 198 16.05 -7.65 18.91
C GLU A 198 15.74 -9.09 18.45
N TYR A 199 16.22 -9.50 17.27
CA TYR A 199 15.95 -10.77 16.63
C TYR A 199 17.20 -11.60 16.33
N ASP A 200 18.37 -11.23 16.88
CA ASP A 200 19.65 -11.86 16.59
C ASP A 200 20.02 -11.90 15.10
N LEU A 201 19.67 -10.82 14.37
CA LEU A 201 19.84 -10.68 12.91
C LEU A 201 20.87 -9.59 12.52
N GLU A 202 21.59 -8.98 13.46
CA GLU A 202 22.48 -7.85 13.21
C GLU A 202 23.57 -8.16 12.17
N ASN A 203 24.05 -9.40 12.15
CA ASN A 203 25.10 -9.87 11.23
C ASN A 203 24.54 -10.49 9.92
N ARG A 204 23.20 -10.39 9.68
CA ARG A 204 22.55 -11.02 8.57
C ARG A 204 22.07 -10.02 7.53
N PHE A 205 22.21 -10.38 6.26
CA PHE A 205 21.50 -9.70 5.19
C PHE A 205 20.10 -10.31 5.09
N LEU A 206 19.08 -9.52 5.40
CA LEU A 206 17.70 -9.98 5.45
C LEU A 206 16.97 -9.64 4.14
N ILE A 207 16.65 -10.68 3.36
CA ILE A 207 15.69 -10.60 2.25
C ILE A 207 14.33 -10.95 2.81
N THR A 208 13.28 -10.22 2.46
CA THR A 208 11.98 -10.41 3.09
C THR A 208 10.84 -10.36 2.08
N THR A 209 9.88 -11.30 2.20
CA THR A 209 8.55 -11.21 1.60
C THR A 209 7.52 -11.13 2.72
N LEU A 210 6.70 -10.09 2.72
CA LEU A 210 5.75 -9.79 3.80
C LEU A 210 4.29 -9.84 3.32
N GLY A 211 3.39 -10.11 4.25
CA GLY A 211 1.95 -9.94 4.11
C GLY A 211 1.17 -11.24 4.01
N MET A 212 -0.09 -11.16 3.56
CA MET A 212 -0.91 -12.36 3.36
C MET A 212 -0.37 -13.18 2.20
N LEU A 213 -0.05 -14.43 2.47
CA LEU A 213 0.51 -15.37 1.50
C LEU A 213 -0.62 -15.94 0.62
N SER A 214 -0.38 -15.96 -0.69
CA SER A 214 -1.33 -16.51 -1.66
C SER A 214 -0.60 -16.90 -2.96
N PRO A 215 -1.20 -17.72 -3.84
CA PRO A 215 -0.58 -18.10 -5.11
C PRO A 215 -0.12 -16.92 -5.97
N GLY A 216 -0.92 -15.84 -6.01
CA GLY A 216 -0.56 -14.63 -6.76
C GLY A 216 0.69 -13.88 -6.26
N LYS A 217 1.28 -14.31 -5.14
CA LYS A 217 2.53 -13.73 -4.61
C LYS A 217 3.80 -14.33 -5.23
N GLY A 218 3.70 -15.43 -5.99
CA GLY A 218 4.84 -16.04 -6.68
C GLY A 218 5.98 -16.48 -5.76
N ILE A 219 5.64 -16.91 -4.54
CA ILE A 219 6.61 -17.26 -3.48
C ILE A 219 7.54 -18.37 -3.95
N GLU A 220 7.02 -19.34 -4.70
CA GLU A 220 7.76 -20.45 -5.29
C GLU A 220 8.90 -19.99 -6.20
N TYR A 221 8.70 -18.94 -6.99
CA TYR A 221 9.74 -18.33 -7.84
C TYR A 221 10.80 -17.62 -7.00
N GLY A 222 10.37 -16.92 -5.94
CA GLY A 222 11.28 -16.24 -5.00
C GLY A 222 12.20 -17.24 -4.29
N ILE A 223 11.67 -18.38 -3.84
CA ILE A 223 12.44 -19.44 -3.19
C ILE A 223 13.46 -20.07 -4.16
N ARG A 224 13.03 -20.42 -5.36
CA ARG A 224 13.91 -21.01 -6.39
C ARG A 224 15.03 -20.03 -6.79
N ALA A 225 14.69 -18.78 -6.98
CA ALA A 225 15.67 -17.73 -7.28
C ALA A 225 16.69 -17.52 -6.16
N TYR A 226 16.23 -17.58 -4.92
CA TYR A 226 17.11 -17.48 -3.76
C TYR A 226 18.07 -18.67 -3.67
N GLY A 227 17.58 -19.90 -3.92
CA GLY A 227 18.43 -21.10 -3.99
C GLY A 227 19.49 -21.00 -5.10
N LEU A 228 19.10 -20.55 -6.30
CA LEU A 228 20.00 -20.31 -7.41
C LEU A 228 21.08 -19.28 -7.07
N PHE A 229 20.71 -18.15 -6.46
CA PHE A 229 21.65 -17.15 -5.97
C PHE A 229 22.65 -17.74 -4.97
N LEU A 230 22.20 -18.54 -4.02
CA LEU A 230 23.09 -19.17 -3.03
C LEU A 230 24.07 -20.18 -3.69
N GLU A 231 23.61 -20.93 -4.69
CA GLU A 231 24.43 -21.92 -5.42
C GLU A 231 25.47 -21.25 -6.31
N GLU A 232 25.12 -20.19 -7.04
CA GLU A 232 25.98 -19.58 -8.04
C GLU A 232 26.87 -18.44 -7.52
N SER A 233 26.41 -17.69 -6.51
CA SER A 233 27.03 -16.42 -6.09
C SER A 233 27.64 -16.45 -4.68
N CYS A 234 27.39 -17.49 -3.86
CA CYS A 234 27.78 -17.49 -2.47
C CYS A 234 28.78 -18.59 -2.10
N THR A 235 29.81 -18.21 -1.34
CA THR A 235 30.58 -19.19 -0.57
C THR A 235 29.76 -19.66 0.65
N GLU A 236 30.13 -20.79 1.26
CA GLU A 236 29.47 -21.31 2.47
C GLU A 236 29.45 -20.29 3.62
N GLU A 237 30.51 -19.47 3.75
CA GLU A 237 30.56 -18.43 4.78
C GLU A 237 29.62 -17.26 4.47
N GLN A 238 29.50 -16.87 3.19
CA GLN A 238 28.58 -15.83 2.75
C GLN A 238 27.14 -16.28 2.89
N ARG A 239 26.83 -17.54 2.55
CA ARG A 239 25.52 -18.16 2.70
C ARG A 239 25.01 -18.03 4.14
N LYS A 240 25.85 -18.27 5.15
CA LYS A 240 25.48 -18.12 6.56
C LYS A 240 25.12 -16.69 6.97
N ARG A 241 25.50 -15.69 6.19
CA ARG A 241 25.22 -14.28 6.48
C ARG A 241 23.99 -13.73 5.77
N ILE A 242 23.27 -14.56 5.03
CA ILE A 242 22.10 -14.15 4.27
C ILE A 242 20.93 -15.05 4.67
N VAL A 243 19.75 -14.47 4.86
CA VAL A 243 18.54 -15.22 5.16
C VAL A 243 17.35 -14.68 4.40
N TYR A 244 16.52 -15.55 3.87
CA TYR A 244 15.25 -15.19 3.27
C TYR A 244 14.11 -15.45 4.25
N LEU A 245 13.45 -14.38 4.70
CA LEU A 245 12.32 -14.40 5.61
C LEU A 245 11.00 -14.26 4.83
N LEU A 246 10.16 -15.26 4.92
CA LEU A 246 8.78 -15.25 4.42
C LEU A 246 7.85 -15.05 5.62
N ALA A 247 7.32 -13.84 5.79
CA ALA A 247 6.55 -13.50 6.98
C ALA A 247 5.09 -13.18 6.64
N GLY A 248 4.20 -13.97 7.22
CA GLY A 248 2.76 -13.84 7.05
C GLY A 248 2.02 -15.16 6.99
N LYS A 249 0.73 -15.08 6.81
CA LYS A 249 -0.17 -16.24 6.79
C LYS A 249 -1.14 -16.16 5.62
N CYS A 250 -1.64 -17.29 5.17
CA CYS A 250 -2.74 -17.34 4.20
C CYS A 250 -4.04 -16.83 4.82
N HIS A 251 -4.87 -16.17 3.99
CA HIS A 251 -6.20 -15.75 4.44
C HIS A 251 -7.04 -16.98 4.84
N PRO A 252 -7.78 -16.93 5.96
CA PRO A 252 -8.58 -18.09 6.41
C PRO A 252 -9.59 -18.58 5.37
N ASP A 253 -10.19 -17.67 4.58
CA ASP A 253 -11.15 -18.05 3.56
C ASP A 253 -10.47 -18.79 2.40
N PHE A 254 -9.27 -18.39 1.99
CA PHE A 254 -8.47 -19.14 1.02
C PHE A 254 -8.11 -20.54 1.53
N VAL A 255 -7.76 -20.67 2.82
CA VAL A 255 -7.44 -21.96 3.42
C VAL A 255 -8.63 -22.92 3.41
N ARG A 256 -9.86 -22.38 3.53
CA ARG A 256 -11.11 -23.16 3.58
C ARG A 256 -11.80 -23.33 2.21
N ALA A 257 -11.47 -22.48 1.25
CA ALA A 257 -12.10 -22.50 -0.07
C ALA A 257 -12.03 -23.90 -0.71
N GLU A 258 -13.10 -24.35 -1.31
CA GLU A 258 -13.21 -25.64 -2.02
C GLU A 258 -12.67 -26.83 -1.20
N GLY A 259 -13.00 -26.88 0.10
CA GLY A 259 -12.49 -27.91 1.01
C GLY A 259 -10.97 -27.90 1.17
N GLY A 260 -10.32 -26.76 0.93
CA GLY A 260 -8.89 -26.55 1.07
C GLY A 260 -8.05 -27.03 -0.13
N ALA A 261 -8.65 -27.39 -1.26
CA ALA A 261 -7.89 -27.89 -2.41
C ALA A 261 -6.93 -26.84 -3.00
N PRO A 262 -7.31 -25.58 -3.23
CA PRO A 262 -6.38 -24.53 -3.70
C PRO A 262 -5.23 -24.27 -2.72
N TYR A 263 -5.50 -24.29 -1.43
CA TYR A 263 -4.48 -24.14 -0.40
C TYR A 263 -3.47 -25.29 -0.41
N ARG A 264 -3.93 -26.56 -0.52
CA ARG A 264 -3.02 -27.70 -0.63
C ARG A 264 -2.14 -27.63 -1.87
N GLN A 265 -2.70 -27.22 -3.01
CA GLN A 265 -1.93 -27.02 -4.24
C GLN A 265 -0.87 -25.94 -4.08
N PHE A 266 -1.22 -24.81 -3.47
CA PHE A 266 -0.28 -23.74 -3.16
C PHE A 266 0.85 -24.19 -2.24
N ARG A 267 0.52 -24.98 -1.19
CA ARG A 267 1.53 -25.53 -0.30
C ARG A 267 2.46 -26.49 -1.02
N ALA A 268 1.92 -27.39 -1.85
CA ALA A 268 2.73 -28.32 -2.63
C ALA A 268 3.71 -27.60 -3.58
N ALA A 269 3.30 -26.49 -4.20
CA ALA A 269 4.18 -25.69 -5.03
C ALA A 269 5.34 -25.08 -4.22
N ILE A 270 5.07 -24.60 -3.01
CA ILE A 270 6.12 -24.09 -2.11
C ILE A 270 7.07 -25.21 -1.68
N ASP A 271 6.54 -26.37 -1.27
CA ASP A 271 7.34 -27.49 -0.81
C ASP A 271 8.25 -28.00 -1.96
N GLN A 272 7.72 -28.09 -3.19
CA GLN A 272 8.50 -28.40 -4.38
C GLN A 272 9.59 -27.36 -4.67
N ALA A 273 9.29 -26.08 -4.50
CA ALA A 273 10.27 -25.01 -4.71
C ALA A 273 11.42 -25.06 -3.70
N LEU A 274 11.13 -25.39 -2.43
CA LEU A 274 12.14 -25.58 -1.38
C LEU A 274 13.06 -26.77 -1.69
N GLU A 275 12.50 -27.87 -2.17
CA GLU A 275 13.27 -29.06 -2.59
C GLU A 275 14.18 -28.73 -3.79
N GLN A 276 13.63 -28.09 -4.83
CA GLN A 276 14.39 -27.68 -6.01
C GLN A 276 15.53 -26.71 -5.68
N ALA A 277 15.26 -25.76 -4.77
CA ALA A 277 16.23 -24.77 -4.32
C ALA A 277 17.34 -25.36 -3.42
N LYS A 278 17.20 -26.59 -2.94
CA LYS A 278 18.16 -27.25 -2.01
C LYS A 278 18.50 -26.40 -0.79
N VAL A 279 17.54 -25.68 -0.26
CA VAL A 279 17.70 -24.78 0.89
C VAL A 279 17.29 -25.43 2.19
N LYS A 280 17.99 -25.09 3.26
CA LYS A 280 17.58 -25.46 4.62
C LYS A 280 16.52 -24.47 5.08
N TRP A 281 15.40 -24.97 5.57
CA TRP A 281 14.30 -24.10 5.98
C TRP A 281 13.64 -24.55 7.26
N CYS A 282 13.02 -23.58 7.94
CA CYS A 282 12.18 -23.87 9.11
C CYS A 282 10.90 -23.02 9.08
N LYS A 283 9.98 -23.38 9.97
CA LYS A 283 8.73 -22.67 10.18
C LYS A 283 8.59 -22.33 11.66
N VAL A 284 8.44 -21.04 11.94
CA VAL A 284 8.34 -20.52 13.31
C VAL A 284 7.08 -19.67 13.47
N LYS A 285 6.64 -19.47 14.71
CA LYS A 285 5.53 -18.55 15.03
C LYS A 285 6.01 -17.19 15.51
N GLU A 286 7.25 -17.10 15.95
CA GLU A 286 7.93 -15.89 16.40
C GLU A 286 9.42 -15.99 16.02
N LEU A 287 10.10 -14.88 15.90
CA LEU A 287 11.52 -14.85 15.49
C LEU A 287 12.47 -15.00 16.67
N GLY A 288 12.07 -14.60 17.87
CA GLY A 288 12.90 -14.74 19.06
C GLY A 288 13.33 -16.18 19.31
N GLY A 289 14.62 -16.41 19.57
CA GLY A 289 15.19 -17.74 19.79
C GLY A 289 15.36 -18.62 18.55
N THR A 290 15.12 -18.08 17.34
CA THR A 290 15.39 -18.80 16.10
C THR A 290 16.88 -18.81 15.82
N ASN A 291 17.47 -20.01 15.66
CA ASN A 291 18.87 -20.11 15.22
C ASN A 291 18.97 -19.91 13.71
N PHE A 292 19.17 -18.66 13.28
CA PHE A 292 19.29 -18.32 11.86
C PHE A 292 20.55 -18.89 11.18
N ASP A 293 21.53 -19.42 11.93
CA ASP A 293 22.73 -20.05 11.37
C ASP A 293 22.45 -21.40 10.69
N GLU A 294 21.32 -22.01 11.04
CA GLU A 294 20.96 -23.33 10.54
C GLU A 294 20.09 -23.29 9.29
N TYR A 295 19.47 -22.12 8.98
CA TYR A 295 18.45 -22.03 7.95
C TYR A 295 18.75 -20.94 6.92
N ASP A 296 18.51 -21.26 5.66
CA ASP A 296 18.57 -20.32 4.52
C ASP A 296 17.23 -19.58 4.38
N VAL A 297 16.11 -20.28 4.62
CA VAL A 297 14.74 -19.75 4.49
C VAL A 297 13.99 -19.97 5.80
N VAL A 298 13.39 -18.89 6.31
CA VAL A 298 12.57 -18.93 7.52
C VAL A 298 11.15 -18.49 7.22
N PHE A 299 10.17 -19.32 7.55
CA PHE A 299 8.75 -18.94 7.49
C PHE A 299 8.28 -18.47 8.86
N LEU A 300 7.95 -17.20 8.98
CA LEU A 300 7.22 -16.67 10.14
C LEU A 300 5.73 -16.82 9.88
N ASP A 301 5.16 -17.98 10.29
CA ASP A 301 3.78 -18.38 10.02
C ASP A 301 2.82 -17.80 11.07
N THR A 302 2.68 -16.50 11.06
CA THR A 302 1.77 -15.77 11.95
C THR A 302 1.09 -14.62 11.20
N PHE A 303 -0.08 -14.19 11.68
CA PHE A 303 -0.63 -12.91 11.27
C PHE A 303 0.18 -11.80 11.93
N LEU A 304 0.83 -10.99 11.11
CA LEU A 304 1.65 -9.89 11.58
C LEU A 304 0.75 -8.78 12.16
N ASP A 305 0.94 -8.48 13.42
CA ASP A 305 0.44 -7.23 13.99
C ASP A 305 1.22 -6.04 13.42
N GLU A 306 0.67 -4.84 13.62
CA GLU A 306 1.24 -3.63 13.04
C GLU A 306 2.67 -3.37 13.51
N ASN A 307 2.96 -3.54 14.79
CA ASN A 307 4.28 -3.29 15.35
C ASN A 307 5.32 -4.26 14.79
N THR A 308 4.99 -5.54 14.74
CA THR A 308 5.85 -6.57 14.13
C THR A 308 6.07 -6.28 12.65
N LEU A 309 5.03 -5.89 11.91
CA LEU A 309 5.15 -5.54 10.49
C LEU A 309 6.10 -4.34 10.29
N LEU A 310 5.97 -3.30 11.09
CA LEU A 310 6.82 -2.12 11.04
C LEU A 310 8.28 -2.47 11.38
N LYS A 311 8.52 -3.28 12.41
CA LYS A 311 9.86 -3.77 12.76
C LYS A 311 10.47 -4.58 11.60
N LEU A 312 9.70 -5.44 10.94
CA LEU A 312 10.20 -6.22 9.81
C LEU A 312 10.57 -5.33 8.61
N TYR A 313 9.80 -4.29 8.30
CA TYR A 313 10.24 -3.28 7.31
C TYR A 313 11.57 -2.64 7.75
N GLY A 314 11.69 -2.28 9.03
CA GLY A 314 12.91 -1.69 9.58
C GLY A 314 14.12 -2.63 9.46
N ALA A 315 13.99 -3.90 9.80
CA ALA A 315 15.05 -4.91 9.75
C ALA A 315 15.48 -5.29 8.32
N THR A 316 14.57 -5.23 7.36
CA THR A 316 14.77 -5.69 5.97
C THR A 316 15.92 -4.94 5.27
N ASN A 317 16.78 -5.68 4.56
CA ASN A 317 17.77 -5.13 3.64
C ASN A 317 17.21 -5.03 2.21
N ALA A 318 16.50 -6.07 1.76
CA ALA A 318 15.84 -6.09 0.46
C ALA A 318 14.46 -6.74 0.56
N MET A 319 13.44 -6.06 0.05
CA MET A 319 12.09 -6.61 -0.07
C MET A 319 11.96 -7.34 -1.40
N LEU A 320 11.51 -8.59 -1.37
CA LEU A 320 11.26 -9.40 -2.56
C LEU A 320 9.76 -9.59 -2.78
N LEU A 321 9.24 -9.11 -3.91
CA LEU A 321 7.83 -9.14 -4.26
C LEU A 321 7.64 -9.77 -5.66
N PRO A 322 7.72 -11.09 -5.81
CA PRO A 322 7.67 -11.78 -7.10
C PRO A 322 6.23 -12.00 -7.59
N TYR A 323 5.38 -10.96 -7.49
CA TYR A 323 3.95 -11.04 -7.74
C TYR A 323 3.62 -11.46 -9.18
N LEU A 324 2.54 -12.22 -9.34
CA LEU A 324 2.09 -12.75 -10.64
C LEU A 324 0.96 -11.91 -11.27
N ASN A 325 0.24 -11.10 -10.48
CA ASN A 325 -0.78 -10.21 -11.02
C ASN A 325 -0.16 -8.92 -11.55
N MET A 326 0.06 -8.87 -12.86
CA MET A 326 0.69 -7.72 -13.53
C MET A 326 -0.21 -6.48 -13.60
N GLN A 327 -1.51 -6.64 -13.45
CA GLN A 327 -2.50 -5.55 -13.51
C GLN A 327 -2.68 -4.82 -12.17
N GLN A 328 -2.05 -5.30 -11.11
CA GLN A 328 -2.20 -4.73 -9.76
C GLN A 328 -1.78 -3.26 -9.72
N ILE A 329 -2.75 -2.37 -9.39
CA ILE A 329 -2.58 -0.91 -9.35
C ILE A 329 -2.24 -0.36 -7.96
N SER A 330 -2.20 -1.21 -6.94
CA SER A 330 -1.94 -0.81 -5.56
C SER A 330 -1.20 -1.90 -4.80
N SER A 331 -0.23 -1.54 -3.97
CA SER A 331 0.46 -2.47 -3.07
C SER A 331 0.97 -1.72 -1.84
N GLY A 332 0.28 -1.87 -0.71
CA GLY A 332 0.70 -1.30 0.57
C GLY A 332 2.09 -1.77 0.98
N ILE A 333 2.43 -3.05 0.73
CA ILE A 333 3.75 -3.61 1.04
C ILE A 333 4.86 -2.89 0.25
N LEU A 334 4.68 -2.65 -1.05
CA LEU A 334 5.66 -1.93 -1.85
C LEU A 334 5.74 -0.45 -1.44
N ALA A 335 4.60 0.19 -1.20
CA ALA A 335 4.55 1.58 -0.74
C ALA A 335 5.31 1.75 0.58
N ASP A 336 5.00 0.94 1.60
CA ASP A 336 5.67 0.97 2.89
C ASP A 336 7.16 0.58 2.81
N THR A 337 7.53 -0.30 1.86
CA THR A 337 8.95 -0.61 1.57
C THR A 337 9.73 0.65 1.17
N LEU A 338 9.15 1.48 0.29
CA LEU A 338 9.74 2.75 -0.09
C LEU A 338 9.74 3.75 1.08
N GLY A 339 8.65 3.80 1.84
CA GLY A 339 8.56 4.61 3.06
C GLY A 339 9.67 4.27 4.06
N ALA A 340 9.96 3.00 4.23
CA ALA A 340 11.04 2.50 5.07
C ALA A 340 12.44 2.71 4.48
N GLY A 341 12.56 3.19 3.25
CA GLY A 341 13.82 3.34 2.56
C GLY A 341 14.54 2.01 2.36
N ARG A 342 13.83 0.99 1.90
CA ARG A 342 14.40 -0.34 1.65
C ARG A 342 14.50 -0.61 0.16
N ALA A 343 15.53 -1.35 -0.25
CA ALA A 343 15.64 -1.82 -1.62
C ALA A 343 14.49 -2.79 -1.93
N ALA A 344 13.85 -2.64 -3.10
CA ALA A 344 12.79 -3.53 -3.55
C ALA A 344 13.24 -4.29 -4.79
N ILE A 345 13.01 -5.60 -4.82
CA ILE A 345 13.09 -6.46 -6.01
C ILE A 345 11.67 -6.90 -6.29
N THR A 346 11.11 -6.52 -7.43
CA THR A 346 9.71 -6.81 -7.74
C THR A 346 9.53 -7.25 -9.18
N THR A 347 8.50 -8.05 -9.44
CA THR A 347 8.02 -8.21 -10.81
C THR A 347 7.44 -6.90 -11.35
N LYS A 348 7.29 -6.83 -12.67
CA LYS A 348 6.85 -5.63 -13.41
C LYS A 348 5.33 -5.39 -13.33
N PHE A 349 4.70 -5.64 -12.17
CA PHE A 349 3.29 -5.28 -12.05
C PHE A 349 3.10 -3.76 -12.11
N ARG A 350 1.91 -3.35 -12.52
CA ARG A 350 1.59 -1.97 -12.90
C ARG A 350 2.04 -0.92 -11.88
N TYR A 351 1.67 -1.12 -10.62
CA TYR A 351 2.08 -0.21 -9.55
C TYR A 351 3.61 -0.17 -9.37
N ALA A 352 4.30 -1.31 -9.46
CA ALA A 352 5.75 -1.37 -9.33
C ALA A 352 6.47 -0.63 -10.46
N ARG A 353 6.01 -0.78 -11.73
CA ARG A 353 6.58 -0.05 -12.85
C ARG A 353 6.51 1.45 -12.66
N GLU A 354 5.35 1.96 -12.27
CA GLU A 354 5.13 3.39 -12.05
C GLU A 354 5.94 3.91 -10.86
N LEU A 355 5.91 3.18 -9.75
CA LEU A 355 6.56 3.60 -8.52
C LEU A 355 8.10 3.55 -8.60
N LEU A 356 8.66 2.56 -9.28
CA LEU A 356 10.10 2.34 -9.36
C LEU A 356 10.75 2.97 -10.60
N LEU A 357 10.05 3.06 -11.74
CA LEU A 357 10.58 3.61 -13.00
C LEU A 357 10.10 5.03 -13.34
N SER A 358 9.11 5.56 -12.64
CA SER A 358 8.55 6.91 -12.93
C SER A 358 8.09 7.05 -14.39
N ASN A 359 7.21 6.17 -14.86
CA ASN A 359 6.61 6.18 -16.21
C ASN A 359 7.60 6.08 -17.39
N LYS A 360 8.78 5.53 -17.16
CA LYS A 360 9.72 5.24 -18.24
C LYS A 360 9.33 3.93 -18.95
N PRO A 361 9.76 3.77 -20.21
CA PRO A 361 9.59 2.49 -20.90
C PRO A 361 10.10 1.32 -20.05
N CYS A 362 9.33 0.25 -20.00
CA CYS A 362 9.63 -0.96 -19.23
C CYS A 362 9.92 -2.12 -20.20
N PRO A 363 11.17 -2.27 -20.68
CA PRO A 363 11.55 -3.38 -21.55
C PRO A 363 11.47 -4.73 -20.81
N GLU A 364 11.55 -5.81 -21.55
CA GLU A 364 11.72 -7.16 -20.99
C GLU A 364 13.08 -7.31 -20.29
N GLY A 365 13.20 -8.34 -19.46
CA GLY A 365 14.41 -8.63 -18.71
C GLY A 365 14.58 -7.82 -17.43
N LEU A 366 15.67 -8.03 -16.73
CA LEU A 366 16.01 -7.34 -15.49
C LEU A 366 16.30 -5.86 -15.74
N ILE A 367 15.68 -4.97 -14.96
CA ILE A 367 15.87 -3.53 -15.08
C ILE A 367 16.40 -2.94 -13.77
N ILE A 368 17.58 -2.32 -13.87
CA ILE A 368 18.18 -1.49 -12.81
C ILE A 368 18.40 -0.09 -13.36
N GLY A 369 17.52 0.84 -13.04
CA GLY A 369 17.63 2.21 -13.54
C GLY A 369 18.75 3.02 -12.87
N ARG A 370 19.28 4.06 -13.56
CA ARG A 370 20.34 4.94 -13.02
C ARG A 370 19.95 5.59 -11.68
N TYR A 371 18.68 5.92 -11.51
CA TYR A 371 18.08 6.49 -10.28
C TYR A 371 17.03 5.54 -9.73
N ALA A 372 17.37 4.23 -9.72
CA ALA A 372 16.42 3.19 -9.34
C ALA A 372 16.02 3.33 -7.86
N ARG A 373 14.73 3.17 -7.63
CA ARG A 373 14.12 3.02 -6.29
C ARG A 373 13.98 1.55 -5.92
N GLY A 374 14.24 0.66 -6.86
CA GLY A 374 14.17 -0.79 -6.78
C GLY A 374 14.59 -1.43 -8.10
N ILE A 375 14.46 -2.74 -8.19
CA ILE A 375 14.80 -3.57 -9.35
C ILE A 375 13.50 -4.21 -9.86
N LEU A 376 13.31 -4.20 -11.17
CA LEU A 376 12.18 -4.84 -11.85
C LEU A 376 12.61 -6.07 -12.62
N VAL A 377 11.83 -7.14 -12.49
CA VAL A 377 12.05 -8.43 -13.19
C VAL A 377 10.75 -8.86 -13.88
N ASP A 378 10.87 -9.74 -14.88
CA ASP A 378 9.70 -10.33 -15.54
C ASP A 378 8.95 -11.28 -14.60
N PRO A 379 7.65 -11.52 -14.76
CA PRO A 379 6.89 -12.42 -13.91
C PRO A 379 7.07 -13.89 -14.28
N GLY A 380 6.80 -14.79 -13.35
CA GLY A 380 6.78 -16.24 -13.60
C GLY A 380 8.16 -16.84 -13.77
N GLU A 381 8.31 -17.83 -14.63
CA GLU A 381 9.54 -18.60 -14.79
C GLU A 381 10.79 -17.75 -15.13
N PRO A 382 10.72 -16.74 -16.03
CA PRO A 382 11.87 -15.87 -16.28
C PRO A 382 12.35 -15.09 -15.05
N SER A 383 11.51 -14.92 -14.03
CA SER A 383 11.89 -14.20 -12.82
C SER A 383 12.94 -14.92 -11.99
N VAL A 384 13.07 -16.24 -12.09
CA VAL A 384 13.97 -17.03 -11.25
C VAL A 384 15.42 -16.57 -11.40
N GLU A 385 15.93 -16.57 -12.63
CA GLU A 385 17.29 -16.11 -12.93
C GLU A 385 17.45 -14.60 -12.66
N GLN A 386 16.46 -13.80 -13.09
CA GLN A 386 16.50 -12.34 -12.91
C GLN A 386 16.46 -11.92 -11.44
N ILE A 387 15.70 -12.60 -10.58
CA ILE A 387 15.68 -12.36 -9.14
C ILE A 387 17.01 -12.77 -8.51
N ALA A 388 17.60 -13.91 -8.91
CA ALA A 388 18.91 -14.33 -8.43
C ALA A 388 19.98 -13.27 -8.71
N GLN A 389 20.03 -12.76 -9.95
CA GLN A 389 20.91 -11.65 -10.35
C GLN A 389 20.61 -10.34 -9.58
N ALA A 390 19.34 -10.04 -9.32
CA ALA A 390 18.95 -8.87 -8.55
C ALA A 390 19.35 -8.98 -7.08
N ILE A 391 19.26 -10.18 -6.49
CA ILE A 391 19.73 -10.46 -5.13
C ILE A 391 21.24 -10.27 -5.05
N ASP A 392 21.99 -10.89 -5.98
CA ASP A 392 23.43 -10.70 -6.09
C ASP A 392 23.83 -9.22 -6.14
N TYR A 393 23.12 -8.46 -6.98
CA TYR A 393 23.37 -7.01 -7.11
C TYR A 393 23.17 -6.25 -5.79
N VAL A 394 22.10 -6.51 -5.03
CA VAL A 394 21.83 -5.75 -3.78
C VAL A 394 22.64 -6.25 -2.60
N VAL A 395 23.01 -7.52 -2.58
CA VAL A 395 23.84 -8.12 -1.52
C VAL A 395 25.28 -7.64 -1.63
N PHE A 396 25.90 -7.79 -2.80
CA PHE A 396 27.33 -7.56 -2.98
C PHE A 396 27.71 -6.14 -3.45
N ASN A 397 26.71 -5.28 -3.74
CA ASN A 397 26.98 -3.88 -4.12
C ASN A 397 26.36 -2.90 -3.12
N GLU A 398 26.86 -2.87 -1.90
CA GLU A 398 26.31 -2.04 -0.81
C GLU A 398 26.13 -0.57 -1.23
N GLY A 399 27.13 0.06 -1.82
CA GLY A 399 27.05 1.47 -2.23
C GLY A 399 25.95 1.74 -3.28
N LYS A 400 25.63 0.76 -4.14
CA LYS A 400 24.52 0.86 -5.09
C LYS A 400 23.19 0.64 -4.39
N ARG A 401 23.11 -0.33 -3.48
CA ARG A 401 21.92 -0.58 -2.64
C ARG A 401 21.58 0.64 -1.79
N LEU A 402 22.53 1.22 -1.08
CA LEU A 402 22.31 2.42 -0.25
C LEU A 402 21.81 3.63 -1.07
N ARG A 403 22.31 3.80 -2.29
CA ARG A 403 21.75 4.83 -3.21
C ARG A 403 20.30 4.53 -3.58
N MET A 404 19.98 3.28 -3.87
CA MET A 404 18.61 2.84 -4.16
C MET A 404 17.68 3.08 -2.96
N GLU A 405 18.10 2.71 -1.76
CA GLU A 405 17.38 2.94 -0.51
C GLU A 405 17.09 4.43 -0.28
N LYS A 406 18.07 5.29 -0.53
CA LYS A 406 17.90 6.76 -0.44
C LYS A 406 16.85 7.28 -1.44
N GLN A 407 16.88 6.80 -2.68
CA GLN A 407 15.89 7.18 -3.70
C GLN A 407 14.49 6.67 -3.36
N ALA A 408 14.39 5.43 -2.84
CA ALA A 408 13.15 4.85 -2.36
C ALA A 408 12.56 5.71 -1.22
N HIS A 409 13.37 6.04 -0.20
CA HIS A 409 12.95 6.86 0.93
C HIS A 409 12.50 8.27 0.52
N GLN A 410 13.18 8.91 -0.44
CA GLN A 410 12.77 10.21 -0.96
C GLN A 410 11.37 10.15 -1.61
N ARG A 411 11.08 9.07 -2.35
CA ARG A 411 9.74 8.86 -2.92
C ARG A 411 8.72 8.56 -1.83
N GLY A 412 9.04 7.68 -0.89
CA GLY A 412 8.17 7.37 0.25
C GLY A 412 7.82 8.62 1.06
N TYR A 413 8.76 9.54 1.26
CA TYR A 413 8.50 10.81 1.94
C TYR A 413 7.44 11.66 1.23
N GLN A 414 7.40 11.64 -0.10
CA GLN A 414 6.36 12.32 -0.88
C GLN A 414 4.98 11.65 -0.75
N MET A 415 4.98 10.34 -0.49
CA MET A 415 3.78 9.50 -0.38
C MET A 415 3.24 9.39 1.05
N ARG A 416 3.67 10.22 2.00
CA ARG A 416 3.15 10.16 3.39
C ARG A 416 1.63 10.28 3.44
N TRP A 417 1.02 9.57 4.35
CA TRP A 417 -0.43 9.60 4.55
C TRP A 417 -1.01 11.02 4.67
N ASN A 418 -0.29 11.94 5.32
CA ASN A 418 -0.73 13.34 5.40
C ASN A 418 -0.82 14.00 4.01
N ASN A 419 0.07 13.67 3.07
CA ASN A 419 0.00 14.20 1.71
C ASN A 419 -1.19 13.60 0.94
N SER A 420 -1.46 12.31 1.12
CA SER A 420 -2.63 11.65 0.51
C SER A 420 -3.94 12.19 1.09
N ALA A 421 -4.02 12.40 2.41
CA ALA A 421 -5.16 13.01 3.07
C ALA A 421 -5.39 14.46 2.61
N TRP A 422 -4.33 15.24 2.51
CA TRP A 422 -4.42 16.61 1.98
C TRP A 422 -4.89 16.65 0.52
N ALA A 423 -4.36 15.76 -0.33
CA ALA A 423 -4.79 15.65 -1.73
C ALA A 423 -6.27 15.28 -1.87
N LEU A 424 -6.79 14.43 -0.96
CA LEU A 424 -8.23 14.14 -0.89
C LEU A 424 -9.03 15.40 -0.53
N LEU A 425 -8.62 16.15 0.49
CA LEU A 425 -9.32 17.38 0.90
C LEU A 425 -9.35 18.43 -0.22
N GLN A 426 -8.22 18.62 -0.90
CA GLN A 426 -8.15 19.50 -2.08
C GLN A 426 -9.08 19.06 -3.22
N TYR A 427 -9.19 17.75 -3.46
CA TYR A 427 -10.09 17.22 -4.47
C TYR A 427 -11.56 17.40 -4.09
N VAL A 428 -11.88 17.22 -2.82
CA VAL A 428 -13.23 17.51 -2.29
C VAL A 428 -13.59 18.99 -2.41
N ASP A 429 -12.66 19.89 -2.12
CA ASP A 429 -12.86 21.34 -2.32
C ASP A 429 -13.15 21.66 -3.80
N PHE A 430 -12.38 21.09 -4.71
CA PHE A 430 -12.60 21.24 -6.15
C PHE A 430 -14.02 20.77 -6.57
N ILE A 431 -14.43 19.57 -6.12
CA ILE A 431 -15.78 19.04 -6.40
C ILE A 431 -16.87 19.97 -5.83
N ARG A 432 -16.69 20.47 -4.62
CA ARG A 432 -17.65 21.40 -4.02
C ARG A 432 -17.79 22.69 -4.84
N GLU A 433 -16.69 23.29 -5.22
CA GLU A 433 -16.68 24.51 -6.03
C GLU A 433 -17.37 24.31 -7.38
N GLU A 434 -17.11 23.18 -8.06
CA GLU A 434 -17.80 22.82 -9.30
C GLU A 434 -19.33 22.68 -9.09
N LYS A 435 -19.76 22.02 -8.00
CA LYS A 435 -21.19 21.90 -7.67
C LYS A 435 -21.84 23.26 -7.36
N GLU A 436 -21.17 24.15 -6.67
CA GLU A 436 -21.66 25.50 -6.37
C GLU A 436 -21.84 26.33 -7.63
N ILE A 437 -20.89 26.24 -8.57
CA ILE A 437 -20.98 26.90 -9.88
C ILE A 437 -22.18 26.38 -10.68
N ILE A 438 -22.34 25.06 -10.78
CA ILE A 438 -23.42 24.41 -11.55
C ILE A 438 -24.78 24.76 -10.96
N THR A 439 -24.92 24.84 -9.63
CA THR A 439 -26.18 25.15 -8.95
C THR A 439 -26.51 26.65 -8.91
N GLY A 440 -25.65 27.51 -9.46
CA GLY A 440 -25.83 28.96 -9.46
C GLY A 440 -25.70 29.63 -8.10
N ARG A 441 -25.17 28.91 -7.09
CA ARG A 441 -24.91 29.44 -5.73
C ARG A 441 -23.51 30.00 -5.54
N GLY A 442 -22.65 29.88 -6.57
CA GLY A 442 -21.25 30.30 -6.51
C GLY A 442 -21.09 31.79 -6.91
N ILE A 443 -20.26 32.52 -6.18
CA ILE A 443 -19.79 33.87 -6.53
C ILE A 443 -18.90 33.73 -7.76
N LYS A 444 -19.12 34.57 -8.79
CA LYS A 444 -18.30 34.63 -10.01
C LYS A 444 -16.86 35.03 -9.65
N PHE A 445 -15.97 34.10 -9.53
CA PHE A 445 -14.53 34.35 -9.63
C PHE A 445 -14.05 34.08 -11.05
N SER A 446 -13.25 35.01 -11.59
CA SER A 446 -12.61 34.86 -12.90
C SER A 446 -11.64 33.68 -12.86
N ARG A 447 -11.85 32.72 -13.76
CA ARG A 447 -10.95 31.55 -13.92
C ARG A 447 -9.60 32.02 -14.51
N GLU A 448 -8.58 32.08 -13.67
CA GLU A 448 -7.24 31.74 -14.16
C GLU A 448 -7.05 30.23 -13.93
N LYS A 449 -6.87 29.49 -15.04
CA LYS A 449 -6.49 28.09 -14.95
C LYS A 449 -5.18 28.02 -14.18
N PRO A 450 -5.09 27.26 -13.07
CA PRO A 450 -3.79 27.04 -12.43
C PRO A 450 -2.89 26.38 -13.47
N SER A 451 -1.78 27.03 -13.78
CA SER A 451 -0.78 26.46 -14.66
C SER A 451 -0.21 25.20 -14.00
N LYS A 452 0.13 24.17 -14.78
CA LYS A 452 0.77 22.93 -14.27
C LYS A 452 2.02 23.17 -13.41
N LEU A 453 2.49 24.42 -13.33
CA LEU A 453 3.66 24.84 -12.53
C LEU A 453 3.31 25.23 -11.07
N ASP A 454 2.06 25.54 -10.75
CA ASP A 454 1.71 26.08 -9.42
C ASP A 454 1.57 25.01 -8.32
N VAL A 455 1.49 23.75 -8.70
CA VAL A 455 1.45 22.61 -7.76
C VAL A 455 2.78 22.44 -7.00
N TYR A 456 3.87 23.06 -7.46
CA TYR A 456 5.19 22.94 -6.84
C TYR A 456 5.72 24.21 -6.15
N LYS A 457 4.93 25.29 -6.09
CA LYS A 457 5.30 26.52 -5.37
C LYS A 457 4.95 26.51 -3.89
N TYR A 458 5.10 25.40 -3.20
CA TYR A 458 5.29 25.50 -1.76
C TYR A 458 6.72 25.93 -1.50
N LYS A 459 6.88 27.14 -0.94
CA LYS A 459 8.12 27.67 -0.40
C LYS A 459 8.87 26.54 0.28
N ARG A 460 10.07 26.21 -0.21
CA ARG A 460 11.08 25.57 0.62
C ARG A 460 11.14 26.39 1.91
N ILE A 461 10.62 25.85 2.98
CA ILE A 461 11.11 26.25 4.29
C ILE A 461 12.54 25.73 4.30
N GLN A 462 13.48 26.63 4.02
CA GLN A 462 14.88 26.37 4.29
C GLN A 462 14.99 26.33 5.81
N VAL A 463 14.88 25.15 6.37
CA VAL A 463 15.47 24.88 7.69
C VAL A 463 16.98 24.84 7.43
N THR A 464 17.59 25.97 7.57
CA THR A 464 19.05 26.03 7.69
C THR A 464 19.37 25.43 9.04
N PRO A 465 20.06 24.28 9.14
CA PRO A 465 20.54 23.81 10.43
C PRO A 465 21.63 24.78 10.88
N THR A 466 21.34 25.59 11.86
CA THR A 466 22.37 26.36 12.56
C THR A 466 23.15 25.37 13.42
N ILE A 467 24.25 24.85 12.89
CA ILE A 467 25.21 24.09 13.66
C ILE A 467 25.96 25.11 14.52
N GLN A 468 25.55 25.29 15.77
CA GLN A 468 26.40 25.87 16.78
C GLN A 468 27.36 24.77 17.25
N ALA A 469 28.59 24.84 16.81
CA ALA A 469 29.68 24.05 17.37
C ALA A 469 29.95 24.52 18.82
N VAL A 470 29.52 23.73 19.79
CA VAL A 470 29.95 23.87 21.16
C VAL A 470 31.28 23.14 21.28
N THR A 471 32.38 23.90 21.19
CA THR A 471 33.73 23.42 21.53
C THR A 471 33.83 23.34 23.05
N GLN A 472 33.64 22.15 23.61
CA GLN A 472 34.20 21.83 24.94
C GLN A 472 35.45 20.96 24.73
N GLU A 473 36.59 21.42 25.30
CA GLU A 473 37.81 20.66 25.28
C GLU A 473 37.65 19.30 26.00
N PRO A 474 38.11 18.19 25.42
CA PRO A 474 37.96 16.87 26.03
C PRO A 474 38.97 16.69 27.18
N LYS A 475 38.43 16.19 28.31
CA LYS A 475 39.32 15.66 29.38
C LYS A 475 40.04 14.40 28.87
N PRO A 476 41.30 14.20 29.21
CA PRO A 476 42.07 13.08 28.70
C PRO A 476 41.59 11.76 29.26
N GLY A 477 41.19 10.85 28.34
CA GLY A 477 40.89 9.44 28.67
C GLY A 477 39.61 8.85 28.12
N VAL A 478 38.76 9.58 27.37
CA VAL A 478 37.50 9.03 26.84
C VAL A 478 37.46 9.24 25.32
N ARG A 479 37.24 8.15 24.56
CA ARG A 479 37.03 8.23 23.11
C ARG A 479 35.66 8.89 22.82
N PRO A 480 35.53 9.77 21.83
CA PRO A 480 34.30 10.48 21.54
C PRO A 480 33.28 9.54 20.88
N HIS A 481 32.12 9.36 21.51
CA HIS A 481 30.87 9.00 20.84
C HIS A 481 30.13 10.30 20.57
N GLU A 482 29.93 10.63 19.31
CA GLU A 482 29.11 11.78 18.91
C GLU A 482 27.61 11.46 19.24
N ILE A 483 27.11 12.19 20.24
CA ILE A 483 25.66 12.19 20.55
C ILE A 483 25.07 13.40 19.85
N LEU A 484 24.30 13.16 18.78
CA LEU A 484 23.44 14.17 18.15
C LEU A 484 22.09 14.18 18.88
N THR A 485 21.87 15.16 19.73
CA THR A 485 20.54 15.48 20.28
C THR A 485 19.82 16.44 19.33
N VAL A 486 18.70 16.02 18.78
CA VAL A 486 17.74 16.89 18.08
C VAL A 486 16.64 17.23 19.09
N GLN A 487 16.50 18.50 19.46
CA GLN A 487 15.31 19.02 20.13
C GLN A 487 14.25 19.45 19.12
N PRO A 488 12.95 19.45 19.50
CA PRO A 488 11.77 19.45 18.63
C PRO A 488 11.58 20.72 17.78
#